data_5a2a1fce3c1f85da07521ddb97da8eab
#
_entry.id   5a2a1fce3c1f85da07521ddb97da8eab
#
_cell.length_a   1.000
_cell.length_b   1.000
_cell.length_c   1.000
_cell.angle_alpha   90.00
_cell.angle_beta   90.00
_cell.angle_gamma   90.00
#
_symmetry.space_group_name_H-M   'P 1'
#
loop_
_entity.id
_entity.type
_entity.pdbx_description
1 polymer ?
#
loop_
_entity_poly.entity_id
_entity_poly.type
_entity_poly.pdbx_seq_one_letter_code
_entity_poly.pdbx_strand_id
1 'polypeptide(L)'
;MSPKPNKATVSPSLRAFGKRFRSYREAKGWTQEAVAARANNGAGVKYQYIGAIENGRTRCSREFTEIMDRELNAGGELIALWQDLVKDAAFPTWFDWHIVENEALELTSYSLNLVHGLLQTPEYAEVLLYGDKKAVDGRMKRQEVLVRNEPPPPNCLFLIDEGVLIREVGRPEIMAEQCDALIDAISRKVTVQVVPMRGDHQGNISAFTLALLPDRRELAYTECAARGFTMEDADDINTQRQVLREIQSLALPVKQSIELIHQIKAGRWT
;
A
#
# COMPACT_ATOMS: atom_id res chain seq x y z
N MET A 1 31.75 -4.37 14.49
CA MET A 1 31.19 -3.20 13.78
C MET A 1 29.73 -3.08 14.17
N SER A 2 29.36 -2.03 14.89
CA SER A 2 27.95 -1.78 15.27
C SER A 2 27.14 -1.45 14.02
N PRO A 3 25.92 -1.98 13.83
CA PRO A 3 25.08 -1.66 12.69
C PRO A 3 24.73 -0.17 12.71
N LYS A 4 24.88 0.51 11.58
CA LYS A 4 24.45 1.90 11.41
C LYS A 4 22.94 1.99 11.67
N PRO A 5 22.45 3.03 12.37
CA PRO A 5 21.02 3.18 12.63
C PRO A 5 20.27 3.28 11.30
N ASN A 6 19.29 2.40 11.14
CA ASN A 6 18.39 2.32 9.99
C ASN A 6 17.76 3.71 9.74
N LYS A 7 17.93 4.28 8.56
CA LYS A 7 17.22 5.49 8.15
C LYS A 7 15.73 5.18 8.22
N ALA A 8 15.00 5.86 9.07
CA ALA A 8 13.55 5.72 9.19
C ALA A 8 12.93 5.88 7.79
N THR A 9 12.28 4.82 7.31
CA THR A 9 11.58 4.79 6.03
C THR A 9 10.47 5.85 6.06
N VAL A 10 10.52 6.78 5.13
CA VAL A 10 9.63 7.94 5.09
C VAL A 10 8.43 7.59 4.23
N SER A 11 7.20 7.69 4.80
CA SER A 11 5.96 7.47 4.06
C SER A 11 5.85 8.42 2.85
N PRO A 12 5.51 7.92 1.64
CA PRO A 12 5.30 8.75 0.45
C PRO A 12 4.25 9.84 0.65
N SER A 13 3.14 9.54 1.33
CA SER A 13 2.07 10.50 1.61
C SER A 13 2.49 11.55 2.62
N LEU A 14 3.20 11.15 3.68
CA LEU A 14 3.78 12.12 4.63
C LEU A 14 4.84 13.00 3.95
N ARG A 15 5.60 12.44 3.01
CA ARG A 15 6.58 13.22 2.21
C ARG A 15 5.87 14.19 1.28
N ALA A 16 4.78 13.79 0.62
CA ALA A 16 3.98 14.65 -0.25
C ALA A 16 3.36 15.82 0.55
N PHE A 17 2.74 15.52 1.69
CA PHE A 17 2.25 16.54 2.62
C PHE A 17 3.39 17.46 3.07
N GLY A 18 4.50 16.90 3.55
CA GLY A 18 5.65 17.65 4.06
C GLY A 18 6.27 18.56 3.01
N LYS A 19 6.39 18.10 1.75
CA LYS A 19 6.87 18.91 0.61
C LYS A 19 5.92 20.08 0.33
N ARG A 20 4.60 19.84 0.35
CA ARG A 20 3.60 20.88 0.11
C ARG A 20 3.58 21.91 1.25
N PHE A 21 3.62 21.43 2.49
CA PHE A 21 3.73 22.26 3.68
C PHE A 21 4.99 23.16 3.62
N ARG A 22 6.14 22.58 3.29
CA ARG A 22 7.39 23.31 3.09
C ARG A 22 7.27 24.37 2.01
N SER A 23 6.63 24.08 0.88
CA SER A 23 6.41 25.05 -0.21
C SER A 23 5.62 26.28 0.28
N TYR A 24 4.58 26.11 1.07
CA TYR A 24 3.82 27.20 1.67
C TYR A 24 4.67 28.02 2.66
N ARG A 25 5.45 27.34 3.50
CA ARG A 25 6.37 28.03 4.44
C ARG A 25 7.39 28.88 3.70
N GLU A 26 8.03 28.34 2.67
CA GLU A 26 9.03 29.02 1.87
C GLU A 26 8.42 30.20 1.09
N ALA A 27 7.22 30.04 0.55
CA ALA A 27 6.47 31.13 -0.11
C ALA A 27 6.17 32.30 0.83
N LYS A 28 6.00 32.02 2.13
CA LYS A 28 5.88 33.06 3.18
C LYS A 28 7.23 33.65 3.63
N GLY A 29 8.35 33.11 3.17
CA GLY A 29 9.68 33.50 3.65
C GLY A 29 9.98 33.12 5.09
N TRP A 30 9.26 32.13 5.64
CA TRP A 30 9.41 31.73 7.04
C TRP A 30 10.47 30.64 7.23
N THR A 31 11.19 30.73 8.34
CA THR A 31 12.07 29.64 8.82
C THR A 31 11.25 28.56 9.54
N GLN A 32 11.84 27.41 9.77
CA GLN A 32 11.18 26.33 10.56
C GLN A 32 10.91 26.79 11.99
N GLU A 33 11.78 27.63 12.58
CA GLU A 33 11.62 28.24 13.89
C GLU A 33 10.42 29.20 13.92
N ALA A 34 10.24 30.01 12.86
CA ALA A 34 9.14 30.94 12.75
C ALA A 34 7.78 30.21 12.69
N VAL A 35 7.71 29.07 12.00
CA VAL A 35 6.53 28.18 11.98
C VAL A 35 6.33 27.56 13.35
N ALA A 36 7.40 27.02 13.95
CA ALA A 36 7.34 26.36 15.25
C ALA A 36 6.79 27.27 16.35
N ALA A 37 7.16 28.54 16.35
CA ALA A 37 6.68 29.53 17.32
C ALA A 37 5.17 29.84 17.18
N ARG A 38 4.57 29.63 15.99
CA ARG A 38 3.14 29.90 15.72
C ARG A 38 2.25 28.67 15.89
N ALA A 39 2.85 27.49 16.03
CA ALA A 39 2.11 26.28 16.29
C ALA A 39 1.41 26.30 17.65
N ASN A 40 0.40 25.46 17.86
CA ASN A 40 -0.38 25.34 19.09
C ASN A 40 -0.94 26.69 19.60
N ASN A 41 -1.51 27.49 18.69
CA ASN A 41 -2.06 28.81 19.02
C ASN A 41 -1.05 29.74 19.73
N GLY A 42 0.23 29.67 19.33
CA GLY A 42 1.30 30.49 19.92
C GLY A 42 2.02 29.86 21.10
N ALA A 43 1.59 28.68 21.58
CA ALA A 43 2.34 27.94 22.61
C ALA A 43 3.64 27.34 22.08
N GLY A 44 3.74 27.22 20.74
CA GLY A 44 4.92 26.74 20.04
C GLY A 44 5.14 25.22 20.08
N VAL A 45 6.04 24.79 19.22
CA VAL A 45 6.58 23.42 19.20
C VAL A 45 8.10 23.49 18.97
N LYS A 46 8.81 22.38 19.14
CA LYS A 46 10.24 22.33 18.77
C LYS A 46 10.40 22.43 17.26
N TYR A 47 11.33 23.25 16.74
CA TYR A 47 11.56 23.40 15.31
C TYR A 47 11.93 22.07 14.60
N GLN A 48 12.57 21.13 15.33
CA GLN A 48 12.86 19.79 14.82
C GLN A 48 11.59 19.02 14.44
N TYR A 49 10.46 19.31 15.09
CA TYR A 49 9.15 18.73 14.74
C TYR A 49 8.69 19.22 13.35
N ILE A 50 8.89 20.51 13.06
CA ILE A 50 8.60 21.09 11.74
C ILE A 50 9.46 20.42 10.66
N GLY A 51 10.77 20.29 10.91
CA GLY A 51 11.68 19.58 10.02
C GLY A 51 11.31 18.11 9.84
N ALA A 52 10.79 17.44 10.87
CA ALA A 52 10.33 16.07 10.77
C ALA A 52 9.06 15.94 9.90
N ILE A 53 8.11 16.90 10.02
CA ILE A 53 6.91 16.96 9.15
C ILE A 53 7.32 17.20 7.70
N GLU A 54 8.17 18.21 7.43
CA GLU A 54 8.61 18.55 6.07
C GLU A 54 9.35 17.43 5.36
N ASN A 55 10.05 16.59 6.11
CA ASN A 55 10.75 15.41 5.59
C ASN A 55 9.89 14.13 5.62
N GLY A 56 8.60 14.22 5.96
CA GLY A 56 7.70 13.08 6.04
C GLY A 56 8.04 12.06 7.12
N ARG A 57 8.81 12.44 8.13
CA ARG A 57 9.24 11.54 9.22
C ARG A 57 8.24 11.43 10.37
N THR A 58 7.28 12.34 10.43
CA THR A 58 6.23 12.34 11.44
C THR A 58 4.95 12.94 10.90
N ARG A 59 3.82 12.57 11.51
CA ARG A 59 2.52 13.14 11.23
C ARG A 59 2.29 14.37 12.09
N CYS A 60 1.58 15.34 11.53
CA CYS A 60 1.01 16.43 12.31
C CYS A 60 -0.45 16.09 12.71
N SER A 61 -0.92 16.73 13.79
CA SER A 61 -2.31 16.64 14.18
C SER A 61 -3.19 17.45 13.23
N ARG A 62 -4.50 17.16 13.22
CA ARG A 62 -5.49 17.95 12.50
C ARG A 62 -5.48 19.41 12.96
N GLU A 63 -5.45 19.64 14.26
CA GLU A 63 -5.39 20.97 14.87
C GLU A 63 -4.16 21.77 14.39
N PHE A 64 -2.97 21.12 14.40
CA PHE A 64 -1.76 21.73 13.83
C PHE A 64 -1.96 22.13 12.36
N THR A 65 -2.56 21.25 11.57
CA THR A 65 -2.78 21.50 10.14
C THR A 65 -3.75 22.65 9.91
N GLU A 66 -4.85 22.73 10.67
CA GLU A 66 -5.83 23.82 10.62
C GLU A 66 -5.19 25.17 10.97
N ILE A 67 -4.33 25.19 11.99
CA ILE A 67 -3.57 26.39 12.38
C ILE A 67 -2.62 26.78 11.24
N MET A 68 -1.86 25.85 10.70
CA MET A 68 -0.87 26.12 9.67
C MET A 68 -1.50 26.48 8.32
N ASP A 69 -2.62 25.89 7.96
CA ASP A 69 -3.37 26.26 6.75
C ASP A 69 -3.75 27.75 6.77
N ARG A 70 -4.27 28.20 7.92
CA ARG A 70 -4.61 29.61 8.14
C ARG A 70 -3.37 30.53 8.16
N GLU A 71 -2.36 30.18 8.94
CA GLU A 71 -1.15 31.00 9.12
C GLU A 71 -0.34 31.14 7.82
N LEU A 72 -0.29 30.07 7.03
CA LEU A 72 0.42 30.04 5.74
C LEU A 72 -0.44 30.49 4.57
N ASN A 73 -1.72 30.81 4.79
CA ASN A 73 -2.70 31.18 3.75
C ASN A 73 -2.82 30.09 2.67
N ALA A 74 -2.91 28.83 3.09
CA ALA A 74 -3.00 27.72 2.17
C ALA A 74 -4.41 27.50 1.60
N GLY A 75 -5.41 28.26 2.08
CA GLY A 75 -6.76 28.30 1.50
C GLY A 75 -7.54 26.99 1.62
N GLY A 76 -7.24 26.16 2.61
CA GLY A 76 -7.85 24.84 2.83
C GLY A 76 -7.09 23.69 2.19
N GLU A 77 -6.03 23.96 1.40
CA GLU A 77 -5.30 22.92 0.67
C GLU A 77 -4.53 21.98 1.60
N LEU A 78 -3.90 22.52 2.67
CA LEU A 78 -3.23 21.68 3.64
C LEU A 78 -4.24 20.85 4.45
N ILE A 79 -5.41 21.39 4.75
CA ILE A 79 -6.49 20.66 5.42
C ILE A 79 -7.02 19.55 4.50
N ALA A 80 -7.28 19.84 3.23
CA ALA A 80 -7.72 18.86 2.26
C ALA A 80 -6.70 17.73 2.12
N LEU A 81 -5.43 18.03 1.94
CA LEU A 81 -4.36 17.06 1.84
C LEU A 81 -4.22 16.22 3.13
N TRP A 82 -4.37 16.86 4.29
CA TRP A 82 -4.38 16.14 5.57
C TRP A 82 -5.61 15.26 5.73
N GLN A 83 -6.78 15.73 5.28
CA GLN A 83 -8.03 14.95 5.28
C GLN A 83 -7.93 13.75 4.33
N ASP A 84 -7.27 13.89 3.19
CA ASP A 84 -7.04 12.79 2.26
C ASP A 84 -6.12 11.72 2.90
N LEU A 85 -5.13 12.14 3.67
CA LEU A 85 -4.29 11.24 4.47
C LEU A 85 -5.05 10.55 5.62
N VAL A 86 -6.08 11.21 6.18
CA VAL A 86 -6.89 10.73 7.32
C VAL A 86 -8.26 10.20 6.87
N LYS A 87 -8.78 10.69 5.76
CA LYS A 87 -10.07 10.25 5.17
C LYS A 87 -10.05 8.78 4.79
N ASP A 88 -8.87 8.25 4.52
CA ASP A 88 -8.62 6.83 4.46
C ASP A 88 -8.48 6.21 5.87
N ALA A 89 -9.23 6.73 6.84
CA ALA A 89 -9.38 6.13 8.17
C ALA A 89 -10.01 4.72 8.16
N ALA A 90 -10.38 4.23 6.98
CA ALA A 90 -10.60 2.82 6.70
C ALA A 90 -9.31 2.01 6.68
N PHE A 91 -8.17 2.67 6.52
CA PHE A 91 -6.84 2.03 6.58
C PHE A 91 -6.12 2.42 7.86
N PRO A 92 -5.35 1.49 8.44
CA PRO A 92 -4.46 1.84 9.55
C PRO A 92 -3.61 3.05 9.17
N THR A 93 -3.35 3.94 10.13
CA THR A 93 -2.65 5.22 9.93
C THR A 93 -1.22 5.10 9.37
N TRP A 94 -0.70 3.89 9.26
CA TRP A 94 0.60 3.54 8.71
C TRP A 94 0.50 2.94 7.28
N PHE A 95 -0.72 2.75 6.74
CA PHE A 95 -0.93 2.16 5.43
C PHE A 95 -1.12 3.25 4.36
N ASP A 96 -0.01 3.76 3.85
CA ASP A 96 0.00 4.78 2.80
C ASP A 96 0.13 4.18 1.39
N TRP A 97 0.25 2.85 1.29
CA TRP A 97 0.50 2.15 0.03
C TRP A 97 -0.62 2.34 -1.00
N HIS A 98 -1.86 2.53 -0.57
CA HIS A 98 -2.99 2.78 -1.47
C HIS A 98 -2.81 4.03 -2.34
N ILE A 99 -2.06 5.05 -1.87
CA ILE A 99 -1.72 6.23 -2.67
C ILE A 99 -0.78 5.83 -3.81
N VAL A 100 0.22 5.01 -3.49
CA VAL A 100 1.15 4.47 -4.49
C VAL A 100 0.42 3.63 -5.54
N GLU A 101 -0.53 2.78 -5.12
CA GLU A 101 -1.35 1.99 -6.02
C GLU A 101 -2.19 2.87 -6.97
N ASN A 102 -2.73 3.97 -6.44
CA ASN A 102 -3.50 4.90 -7.25
C ASN A 102 -2.67 5.65 -8.29
N GLU A 103 -1.38 5.84 -8.06
CA GLU A 103 -0.48 6.53 -8.99
C GLU A 103 0.25 5.57 -9.91
N ALA A 104 0.30 4.28 -9.59
CA ALA A 104 1.10 3.29 -10.30
C ALA A 104 0.69 3.11 -11.78
N LEU A 105 1.69 2.92 -12.63
CA LEU A 105 1.54 2.42 -14.01
C LEU A 105 1.54 0.89 -14.05
N GLU A 106 2.34 0.28 -13.16
CA GLU A 106 2.46 -1.16 -13.03
C GLU A 106 2.48 -1.55 -11.55
N LEU A 107 1.82 -2.65 -11.22
CA LEU A 107 1.84 -3.28 -9.92
C LEU A 107 2.18 -4.75 -10.09
N THR A 108 3.23 -5.20 -9.40
CA THR A 108 3.55 -6.63 -9.35
C THR A 108 3.59 -7.06 -7.89
N SER A 109 2.74 -8.00 -7.51
CA SER A 109 2.61 -8.47 -6.14
C SER A 109 2.86 -9.96 -6.04
N TYR A 110 3.54 -10.38 -4.99
CA TYR A 110 3.59 -11.76 -4.54
C TYR A 110 2.85 -11.91 -3.21
N SER A 111 1.87 -12.78 -3.20
CA SER A 111 1.03 -13.12 -2.05
C SER A 111 1.42 -14.46 -1.48
N LEU A 112 1.95 -14.50 -0.25
CA LEU A 112 2.45 -15.73 0.40
C LEU A 112 1.39 -16.41 1.28
N ASN A 113 0.59 -15.64 2.01
CA ASN A 113 -0.32 -16.17 3.03
C ASN A 113 -1.78 -15.82 2.82
N LEU A 114 -2.06 -14.68 2.21
CA LEU A 114 -3.42 -14.13 2.03
C LEU A 114 -3.56 -13.57 0.62
N VAL A 115 -4.77 -13.56 0.11
CA VAL A 115 -5.10 -12.90 -1.15
C VAL A 115 -4.78 -11.42 -1.05
N HIS A 116 -4.15 -10.85 -2.08
CA HIS A 116 -3.85 -9.42 -2.14
C HIS A 116 -5.12 -8.57 -1.98
N GLY A 117 -5.04 -7.47 -1.22
CA GLY A 117 -6.20 -6.65 -0.89
C GLY A 117 -7.01 -6.14 -2.08
N LEU A 118 -6.38 -5.95 -3.24
CA LEU A 118 -7.06 -5.56 -4.48
C LEU A 118 -7.90 -6.68 -5.12
N LEU A 119 -7.75 -7.93 -4.68
CA LEU A 119 -8.47 -9.10 -5.23
C LEU A 119 -9.40 -9.78 -4.22
N GLN A 120 -9.53 -9.24 -3.00
CA GLN A 120 -10.37 -9.83 -1.96
C GLN A 120 -11.85 -9.59 -2.24
N THR A 121 -12.68 -10.60 -1.97
CA THR A 121 -14.13 -10.41 -1.87
C THR A 121 -14.50 -9.65 -0.59
N PRO A 122 -15.68 -9.03 -0.50
CA PRO A 122 -16.14 -8.36 0.72
C PRO A 122 -16.11 -9.29 1.94
N GLU A 123 -16.58 -10.51 1.80
CA GLU A 123 -16.67 -11.51 2.87
C GLU A 123 -15.28 -11.97 3.32
N TYR A 124 -14.37 -12.19 2.39
CA TYR A 124 -12.98 -12.51 2.71
C TYR A 124 -12.29 -11.35 3.46
N ALA A 125 -12.52 -10.12 2.99
CA ALA A 125 -11.99 -8.93 3.64
C ALA A 125 -12.61 -8.72 5.04
N GLU A 126 -13.90 -9.00 5.23
CA GLU A 126 -14.60 -8.88 6.51
C GLU A 126 -13.97 -9.78 7.58
N VAL A 127 -13.63 -11.02 7.23
CA VAL A 127 -12.92 -11.93 8.15
C VAL A 127 -11.57 -11.35 8.58
N LEU A 128 -10.78 -10.85 7.62
CA LEU A 128 -9.44 -10.31 7.89
C LEU A 128 -9.47 -8.99 8.65
N LEU A 129 -10.53 -8.23 8.49
CA LEU A 129 -10.73 -6.91 9.13
C LEU A 129 -11.62 -7.00 10.37
N TYR A 130 -11.82 -8.21 10.90
CA TYR A 130 -12.54 -8.48 12.15
C TYR A 130 -13.94 -7.86 12.20
N GLY A 131 -14.66 -7.80 11.06
CA GLY A 131 -16.00 -7.27 10.95
C GLY A 131 -16.10 -5.74 10.97
N ASP A 132 -14.97 -5.02 10.85
CA ASP A 132 -14.99 -3.55 10.72
C ASP A 132 -15.50 -3.15 9.33
N LYS A 133 -16.81 -2.83 9.26
CA LYS A 133 -17.48 -2.46 8.01
C LYS A 133 -16.83 -1.27 7.30
N LYS A 134 -16.36 -0.27 8.06
CA LYS A 134 -15.69 0.89 7.48
C LYS A 134 -14.37 0.50 6.81
N ALA A 135 -13.62 -0.40 7.42
CA ALA A 135 -12.40 -0.92 6.86
C ALA A 135 -12.67 -1.80 5.62
N VAL A 136 -13.76 -2.59 5.63
CA VAL A 136 -14.19 -3.37 4.46
C VAL A 136 -14.59 -2.45 3.30
N ASP A 137 -15.46 -1.45 3.55
CA ASP A 137 -15.85 -0.47 2.54
C ASP A 137 -14.64 0.24 1.93
N GLY A 138 -13.67 0.63 2.76
CA GLY A 138 -12.40 1.21 2.32
C GLY A 138 -11.60 0.23 1.45
N ARG A 139 -11.55 -1.06 1.82
CA ARG A 139 -10.90 -2.10 1.04
C ARG A 139 -11.55 -2.26 -0.34
N MET A 140 -12.86 -2.30 -0.41
CA MET A 140 -13.61 -2.41 -1.68
C MET A 140 -13.40 -1.16 -2.54
N LYS A 141 -13.49 0.04 -1.95
CA LYS A 141 -13.22 1.29 -2.67
C LYS A 141 -11.81 1.34 -3.26
N ARG A 142 -10.81 0.81 -2.56
CA ARG A 142 -9.43 0.74 -3.07
C ARG A 142 -9.33 -0.08 -4.35
N GLN A 143 -10.18 -1.09 -4.54
CA GLN A 143 -10.18 -1.95 -5.72
C GLN A 143 -10.67 -1.24 -6.99
N GLU A 144 -11.31 -0.07 -6.87
CA GLU A 144 -11.72 0.75 -8.02
C GLU A 144 -10.53 1.11 -8.91
N VAL A 145 -9.29 1.10 -8.39
CA VAL A 145 -8.06 1.30 -9.15
C VAL A 145 -7.91 0.33 -10.32
N LEU A 146 -8.43 -0.90 -10.20
CA LEU A 146 -8.33 -1.94 -11.24
C LEU A 146 -9.30 -1.73 -12.42
N VAL A 147 -10.39 -0.96 -12.21
CA VAL A 147 -11.48 -0.80 -13.18
C VAL A 147 -11.75 0.67 -13.55
N ARG A 148 -11.01 1.61 -12.99
CA ARG A 148 -11.16 3.05 -13.27
C ARG A 148 -10.86 3.36 -14.74
N ASN A 149 -11.39 4.49 -15.23
CA ASN A 149 -11.14 4.97 -16.59
C ASN A 149 -10.03 6.04 -16.64
N GLU A 150 -10.06 6.99 -15.68
CA GLU A 150 -9.13 8.13 -15.59
C GLU A 150 -8.59 8.27 -14.16
N PRO A 151 -7.27 8.26 -13.98
CA PRO A 151 -6.26 7.80 -14.95
C PRO A 151 -6.47 6.32 -15.28
N PRO A 152 -5.89 5.79 -16.37
CA PRO A 152 -6.09 4.40 -16.75
C PRO A 152 -5.63 3.43 -15.64
N PRO A 153 -6.23 2.23 -15.53
CA PRO A 153 -5.82 1.26 -14.52
C PRO A 153 -4.38 0.81 -14.75
N PRO A 154 -3.63 0.50 -13.68
CA PRO A 154 -2.27 -0.05 -13.81
C PRO A 154 -2.27 -1.42 -14.50
N ASN A 155 -1.15 -1.80 -15.10
CA ASN A 155 -0.91 -3.18 -15.47
C ASN A 155 -0.56 -3.97 -14.20
N CYS A 156 -1.36 -4.97 -13.85
CA CYS A 156 -1.19 -5.73 -12.62
C CYS A 156 -0.76 -7.16 -12.90
N LEU A 157 0.25 -7.63 -12.19
CA LEU A 157 0.63 -9.04 -12.09
C LEU A 157 0.53 -9.47 -10.62
N PHE A 158 -0.36 -10.41 -10.34
CA PHE A 158 -0.51 -11.03 -9.03
C PHE A 158 0.01 -12.48 -9.08
N LEU A 159 1.13 -12.72 -8.43
CA LEU A 159 1.67 -14.04 -8.17
C LEU A 159 1.15 -14.52 -6.82
N ILE A 160 0.42 -15.61 -6.80
CA ILE A 160 -0.26 -16.13 -5.61
C ILE A 160 0.34 -17.48 -5.27
N ASP A 161 0.95 -17.62 -4.09
CA ASP A 161 1.38 -18.91 -3.59
C ASP A 161 0.18 -19.87 -3.47
N GLU A 162 0.34 -21.11 -3.88
CA GLU A 162 -0.71 -22.13 -3.80
C GLU A 162 -1.25 -22.28 -2.37
N GLY A 163 -0.41 -22.06 -1.35
CA GLY A 163 -0.79 -22.06 0.06
C GLY A 163 -1.89 -21.05 0.40
N VAL A 164 -1.97 -19.93 -0.31
CA VAL A 164 -3.05 -18.93 -0.16
C VAL A 164 -4.41 -19.52 -0.51
N LEU A 165 -4.47 -20.38 -1.53
CA LEU A 165 -5.70 -21.01 -2.01
C LEU A 165 -6.14 -22.19 -1.09
N ILE A 166 -5.20 -22.74 -0.33
CA ILE A 166 -5.43 -23.90 0.56
C ILE A 166 -5.72 -23.46 1.99
N ARG A 167 -5.22 -22.29 2.40
CA ARG A 167 -5.45 -21.72 3.74
C ARG A 167 -6.91 -21.29 3.87
N GLU A 168 -7.59 -21.85 4.85
CA GLU A 168 -8.96 -21.43 5.17
C GLU A 168 -8.97 -20.04 5.81
N VAL A 169 -9.76 -19.15 5.25
CA VAL A 169 -10.10 -17.82 5.79
C VAL A 169 -11.60 -17.77 5.96
N GLY A 170 -12.03 -17.71 7.23
CA GLY A 170 -13.45 -17.74 7.58
C GLY A 170 -14.04 -19.14 7.46
N ARG A 171 -14.71 -19.43 6.36
CA ARG A 171 -15.42 -20.68 6.10
C ARG A 171 -15.29 -21.10 4.63
N PRO A 172 -15.58 -22.37 4.28
CA PRO A 172 -15.38 -22.91 2.93
C PRO A 172 -16.08 -22.09 1.82
N GLU A 173 -17.28 -21.58 2.07
CA GLU A 173 -18.05 -20.82 1.07
C GLU A 173 -17.36 -19.50 0.70
N ILE A 174 -16.73 -18.83 1.69
CA ILE A 174 -15.93 -17.61 1.46
C ILE A 174 -14.72 -17.92 0.57
N MET A 175 -14.07 -19.05 0.82
CA MET A 175 -12.92 -19.47 0.00
C MET A 175 -13.34 -19.87 -1.41
N ALA A 176 -14.52 -20.52 -1.57
CA ALA A 176 -15.06 -20.87 -2.87
C ALA A 176 -15.36 -19.62 -3.70
N GLU A 177 -16.00 -18.61 -3.12
CA GLU A 177 -16.27 -17.33 -3.75
C GLU A 177 -14.98 -16.57 -4.09
N GLN A 178 -14.02 -16.58 -3.17
CA GLN A 178 -12.72 -15.95 -3.40
C GLN A 178 -11.95 -16.60 -4.55
N CYS A 179 -12.06 -17.91 -4.75
CA CYS A 179 -11.48 -18.60 -5.90
C CYS A 179 -12.13 -18.14 -7.22
N ASP A 180 -13.45 -18.00 -7.27
CA ASP A 180 -14.16 -17.47 -8.43
C ASP A 180 -13.74 -16.03 -8.72
N ALA A 181 -13.68 -15.18 -7.70
CA ALA A 181 -13.29 -13.79 -7.83
C ALA A 181 -11.85 -13.62 -8.38
N LEU A 182 -10.93 -14.51 -8.03
CA LEU A 182 -9.57 -14.52 -8.58
C LEU A 182 -9.55 -14.79 -10.09
N ILE A 183 -10.41 -15.69 -10.56
CA ILE A 183 -10.54 -16.01 -11.98
C ILE A 183 -11.21 -14.88 -12.74
N ASP A 184 -12.29 -14.32 -12.17
CA ASP A 184 -13.05 -13.21 -12.77
C ASP A 184 -12.23 -11.92 -12.88
N ALA A 185 -11.27 -11.72 -11.98
CA ALA A 185 -10.37 -10.56 -12.01
C ALA A 185 -9.42 -10.56 -13.21
N ILE A 186 -9.17 -11.71 -13.85
CA ILE A 186 -8.23 -11.83 -14.98
C ILE A 186 -8.77 -11.05 -16.17
N SER A 187 -7.98 -10.10 -16.67
CA SER A 187 -8.34 -9.22 -17.78
C SER A 187 -7.11 -8.82 -18.58
N ARG A 188 -7.26 -7.88 -19.53
CA ARG A 188 -6.10 -7.32 -20.26
C ARG A 188 -5.11 -6.58 -19.36
N LYS A 189 -5.57 -6.11 -18.20
CA LYS A 189 -4.80 -5.30 -17.25
C LYS A 189 -4.42 -6.05 -15.98
N VAL A 190 -5.09 -7.16 -15.71
CA VAL A 190 -4.88 -7.96 -14.49
C VAL A 190 -4.51 -9.38 -14.89
N THR A 191 -3.31 -9.79 -14.51
CA THR A 191 -2.81 -11.14 -14.63
C THR A 191 -2.74 -11.78 -13.25
N VAL A 192 -3.29 -12.99 -13.11
CA VAL A 192 -3.16 -13.82 -11.90
C VAL A 192 -2.46 -15.12 -12.29
N GLN A 193 -1.40 -15.44 -11.58
CA GLN A 193 -0.65 -16.70 -11.73
C GLN A 193 -0.45 -17.35 -10.37
N VAL A 194 -0.57 -18.67 -10.31
CA VAL A 194 -0.32 -19.44 -9.10
C VAL A 194 1.12 -19.94 -9.10
N VAL A 195 1.79 -19.76 -7.96
CA VAL A 195 3.11 -20.31 -7.68
C VAL A 195 2.91 -21.61 -6.91
N PRO A 196 3.25 -22.79 -7.47
CA PRO A 196 3.08 -24.06 -6.77
C PRO A 196 3.90 -24.14 -5.48
N MET A 197 3.39 -24.82 -4.47
CA MET A 197 4.09 -25.09 -3.20
C MET A 197 5.27 -26.06 -3.39
N ARG A 198 6.06 -25.85 -4.41
CA ARG A 198 7.23 -26.68 -4.75
C ARG A 198 8.42 -25.78 -5.07
N GLY A 199 9.55 -26.14 -4.54
CA GLY A 199 10.81 -25.45 -4.77
C GLY A 199 11.16 -24.42 -3.70
N ASP A 200 12.44 -24.13 -3.67
CA ASP A 200 13.03 -23.16 -2.76
C ASP A 200 13.20 -21.83 -3.50
N HIS A 201 12.58 -20.78 -2.98
CA HIS A 201 12.77 -19.43 -3.45
C HIS A 201 12.71 -18.43 -2.29
N GLN A 202 13.35 -17.28 -2.43
CA GLN A 202 13.41 -16.28 -1.36
C GLN A 202 12.04 -15.66 -1.02
N GLY A 203 11.05 -15.76 -1.89
CA GLY A 203 9.67 -15.35 -1.63
C GLY A 203 8.99 -16.13 -0.49
N ASN A 204 9.52 -17.28 -0.07
CA ASN A 204 9.03 -18.01 1.11
C ASN A 204 9.19 -17.22 2.43
N ILE A 205 9.89 -16.08 2.41
CA ILE A 205 10.13 -15.26 3.60
C ILE A 205 8.99 -14.28 3.85
N SER A 206 8.49 -13.59 2.80
CA SER A 206 7.45 -12.57 2.94
C SER A 206 6.72 -12.27 1.64
N ALA A 207 5.47 -11.81 1.78
CA ALA A 207 4.74 -11.16 0.70
C ALA A 207 5.28 -9.75 0.45
N PHE A 208 5.22 -9.29 -0.80
CA PHE A 208 5.62 -7.93 -1.17
C PHE A 208 4.93 -7.47 -2.46
N THR A 209 4.94 -6.16 -2.69
CA THR A 209 4.44 -5.54 -3.92
C THR A 209 5.46 -4.54 -4.44
N LEU A 210 5.72 -4.56 -5.74
CA LEU A 210 6.48 -3.55 -6.47
C LEU A 210 5.52 -2.67 -7.26
N ALA A 211 5.75 -1.36 -7.26
CA ALA A 211 5.01 -0.39 -8.04
C ALA A 211 5.97 0.43 -8.90
N LEU A 212 5.64 0.59 -10.19
CA LEU A 212 6.29 1.54 -11.10
C LEU A 212 5.43 2.78 -11.22
N LEU A 213 5.99 3.94 -10.91
CA LEU A 213 5.33 5.24 -10.97
C LEU A 213 5.53 5.96 -12.32
N PRO A 214 4.72 6.98 -12.67
CA PRO A 214 4.86 7.75 -13.91
C PRO A 214 6.21 8.44 -14.09
N ASP A 215 6.85 8.84 -13.00
CA ASP A 215 8.18 9.44 -13.00
C ASP A 215 9.33 8.42 -13.07
N ARG A 216 9.01 7.15 -13.36
CA ARG A 216 9.94 6.02 -13.46
C ARG A 216 10.57 5.58 -12.13
N ARG A 217 10.16 6.15 -11.00
CA ARG A 217 10.53 5.60 -9.70
C ARG A 217 9.83 4.28 -9.47
N GLU A 218 10.54 3.37 -8.84
CA GLU A 218 9.97 2.15 -8.32
C GLU A 218 9.94 2.20 -6.80
N LEU A 219 8.88 1.64 -6.24
CA LEU A 219 8.69 1.49 -4.81
C LEU A 219 8.37 0.04 -4.51
N ALA A 220 8.86 -0.46 -3.38
CA ALA A 220 8.46 -1.77 -2.88
C ALA A 220 7.71 -1.60 -1.55
N TYR A 221 6.75 -2.49 -1.32
CA TYR A 221 6.00 -2.57 -0.09
C TYR A 221 6.02 -3.99 0.47
N THR A 222 6.25 -4.11 1.75
CA THR A 222 6.07 -5.34 2.51
C THR A 222 5.39 -5.01 3.83
N GLU A 223 4.68 -5.98 4.40
CA GLU A 223 4.02 -5.79 5.69
C GLU A 223 4.37 -6.89 6.68
N CYS A 224 4.31 -6.53 7.95
CA CYS A 224 4.31 -7.48 9.05
C CYS A 224 3.07 -7.22 9.93
N ALA A 225 2.83 -8.07 10.91
CA ALA A 225 1.66 -7.95 11.79
C ALA A 225 1.52 -6.58 12.49
N ALA A 226 2.61 -5.83 12.65
CA ALA A 226 2.60 -4.53 13.32
C ALA A 226 2.37 -3.36 12.36
N ARG A 227 2.93 -3.41 11.14
CA ARG A 227 2.86 -2.31 10.16
C ARG A 227 3.42 -2.72 8.80
N GLY A 228 3.15 -1.88 7.78
CA GLY A 228 3.79 -1.96 6.48
C GLY A 228 5.05 -1.09 6.36
N PHE A 229 5.89 -1.42 5.40
CA PHE A 229 7.13 -0.72 5.08
C PHE A 229 7.19 -0.45 3.58
N THR A 230 7.34 0.81 3.22
CA THR A 230 7.63 1.22 1.84
C THR A 230 9.13 1.44 1.70
N MET A 231 9.74 0.83 0.69
CA MET A 231 11.16 0.91 0.36
C MET A 231 11.33 1.69 -0.94
N GLU A 232 12.32 2.59 -0.95
CA GLU A 232 12.69 3.42 -2.12
C GLU A 232 14.18 3.25 -2.47
N ASP A 233 14.94 2.54 -1.64
CA ASP A 233 16.36 2.33 -1.88
C ASP A 233 16.57 1.42 -3.09
N ALA A 234 17.48 1.80 -3.98
CA ALA A 234 17.72 1.09 -5.24
C ALA A 234 18.22 -0.36 -5.03
N ASP A 235 19.00 -0.60 -3.99
CA ASP A 235 19.55 -1.93 -3.70
C ASP A 235 18.43 -2.84 -3.13
N ASP A 236 17.57 -2.29 -2.28
CA ASP A 236 16.39 -3.00 -1.77
C ASP A 236 15.43 -3.35 -2.93
N ILE A 237 15.13 -2.39 -3.82
CA ILE A 237 14.30 -2.61 -5.00
C ILE A 237 14.89 -3.67 -5.93
N ASN A 238 16.20 -3.62 -6.19
CA ASN A 238 16.87 -4.61 -7.03
C ASN A 238 16.80 -6.01 -6.41
N THR A 239 16.97 -6.11 -5.11
CA THR A 239 16.83 -7.37 -4.37
C THR A 239 15.42 -7.94 -4.53
N GLN A 240 14.38 -7.13 -4.28
CA GLN A 240 13.00 -7.55 -4.43
C GLN A 240 12.68 -7.97 -5.88
N ARG A 241 13.24 -7.27 -6.87
CA ARG A 241 13.07 -7.61 -8.28
C ARG A 241 13.75 -8.93 -8.67
N GLN A 242 14.88 -9.27 -8.05
CA GLN A 242 15.51 -10.57 -8.25
C GLN A 242 14.64 -11.70 -7.69
N VAL A 243 14.18 -11.55 -6.44
CA VAL A 243 13.26 -12.49 -5.81
C VAL A 243 11.98 -12.67 -6.66
N LEU A 244 11.42 -11.56 -7.16
CA LEU A 244 10.25 -11.61 -8.03
C LEU A 244 10.49 -12.43 -9.29
N ARG A 245 11.66 -12.29 -9.94
CA ARG A 245 12.00 -13.08 -11.14
C ARG A 245 12.12 -14.57 -10.83
N GLU A 246 12.68 -14.93 -9.69
CA GLU A 246 12.74 -16.32 -9.23
C GLU A 246 11.33 -16.89 -9.08
N ILE A 247 10.46 -16.18 -8.35
CA ILE A 247 9.06 -16.59 -8.12
C ILE A 247 8.31 -16.72 -9.45
N GLN A 248 8.44 -15.72 -10.33
CA GLN A 248 7.76 -15.71 -11.63
C GLN A 248 8.21 -16.87 -12.53
N SER A 249 9.47 -17.30 -12.45
CA SER A 249 9.97 -18.45 -13.20
C SER A 249 9.35 -19.78 -12.76
N LEU A 250 8.82 -19.85 -11.54
CA LEU A 250 8.14 -21.02 -10.98
C LEU A 250 6.63 -20.94 -11.15
N ALA A 251 6.08 -19.76 -11.44
CA ALA A 251 4.65 -19.56 -11.57
C ALA A 251 4.07 -20.30 -12.78
N LEU A 252 2.88 -20.85 -12.58
CA LEU A 252 2.14 -21.50 -13.66
C LEU A 252 1.66 -20.46 -14.70
N PRO A 253 1.61 -20.81 -15.99
CA PRO A 253 0.91 -19.99 -16.98
C PRO A 253 -0.55 -19.74 -16.55
N VAL A 254 -1.12 -18.61 -16.97
CA VAL A 254 -2.48 -18.19 -16.56
C VAL A 254 -3.51 -19.31 -16.72
N LYS A 255 -3.52 -20.02 -17.85
CA LYS A 255 -4.46 -21.11 -18.09
C LYS A 255 -4.34 -22.23 -17.05
N GLN A 256 -3.11 -22.67 -16.74
CA GLN A 256 -2.86 -23.69 -15.73
C GLN A 256 -3.16 -23.18 -14.31
N SER A 257 -2.95 -21.88 -14.05
CA SER A 257 -3.34 -21.26 -12.80
C SER A 257 -4.86 -21.31 -12.58
N ILE A 258 -5.65 -21.00 -13.62
CA ILE A 258 -7.13 -21.12 -13.58
C ILE A 258 -7.53 -22.58 -13.32
N GLU A 259 -6.94 -23.53 -14.03
CA GLU A 259 -7.21 -24.96 -13.84
C GLU A 259 -6.92 -25.41 -12.41
N LEU A 260 -5.79 -24.96 -11.81
CA LEU A 260 -5.43 -25.29 -10.43
C LEU A 260 -6.39 -24.64 -9.43
N ILE A 261 -6.79 -23.39 -9.63
CA ILE A 261 -7.77 -22.70 -8.76
C ILE A 261 -9.09 -23.46 -8.77
N HIS A 262 -9.59 -23.89 -9.94
CA HIS A 262 -10.80 -24.71 -10.04
C HIS A 262 -10.66 -26.06 -9.32
N GLN A 263 -9.52 -26.72 -9.48
CA GLN A 263 -9.26 -28.02 -8.80
C GLN A 263 -9.26 -27.85 -7.28
N ILE A 264 -8.59 -26.84 -6.75
CA ILE A 264 -8.54 -26.57 -5.31
C ILE A 264 -9.94 -26.22 -4.78
N LYS A 265 -10.69 -25.34 -5.51
CA LYS A 265 -12.07 -25.02 -5.15
C LYS A 265 -12.93 -26.28 -5.06
N ALA A 266 -12.94 -27.10 -6.11
CA ALA A 266 -13.78 -28.29 -6.17
C ALA A 266 -13.38 -29.36 -5.15
N GLY A 267 -12.09 -29.51 -4.83
CA GLY A 267 -11.62 -30.53 -3.90
C GLY A 267 -11.62 -30.12 -2.43
N ARG A 268 -11.74 -28.83 -2.12
CA ARG A 268 -11.54 -28.35 -0.76
C ARG A 268 -12.62 -27.38 -0.24
N TRP A 269 -13.28 -26.64 -1.11
CA TRP A 269 -14.18 -25.55 -0.74
C TRP A 269 -15.64 -25.75 -1.21
N THR A 270 -16.04 -27.00 -1.48
CA THR A 270 -17.42 -27.38 -1.85
C THR A 270 -18.14 -28.06 -0.70
#